data_c3b23268ba8d07085c7c11acf654889e
#
_entry.id   c3b23268ba8d07085c7c11acf654889e
#
_cell.length_a   1.000
_cell.length_b   1.000
_cell.length_c   1.000
_cell.angle_alpha   90.00
_cell.angle_beta   90.00
_cell.angle_gamma   90.00
#
_symmetry.space_group_name_H-M   'P 1'
#
loop_
_entity.id
_entity.type
_entity.pdbx_description
1 polymer ?
#
loop_
_entity_poly.entity_id
_entity_poly.type
_entity_poly.pdbx_seq_one_letter_code
_entity_poly.pdbx_strand_id
1 'polypeptide(L)'
;MWIADGWKDYEVIDCSGGEKLERWGDYILVRPDPQVIWNTEKKNRGWYHPNAHYHRSKKGGGEWEFFSLPKQWQIHYRDLTFNLKPFSFKHTGLFPEQAANWDWFSEKIRSAGRPVKVLNLFAYTGGATLAAAAAGAHVTHVDASKGMVTWAKENAASSGLSDAPIRWLVDDCMKFVERDRKSVV
;
A
#
# COMPACT_ATOMS: atom_id res chain seq x y z
N MET A 1 18.59 10.98 3.54
CA MET A 1 17.53 10.70 2.54
C MET A 1 16.78 9.46 3.03
N TRP A 2 15.45 9.46 2.97
CA TRP A 2 14.62 8.29 3.29
C TRP A 2 14.30 7.55 2.00
N ILE A 3 14.57 6.26 1.96
CA ILE A 3 14.30 5.37 0.81
C ILE A 3 13.57 4.12 1.28
N ALA A 4 12.77 3.51 0.42
CA ALA A 4 11.99 2.32 0.74
C ALA A 4 12.80 1.03 0.50
N ASP A 5 13.98 0.92 1.12
CA ASP A 5 14.92 -0.19 0.97
C ASP A 5 14.79 -1.28 2.04
N GLY A 6 13.89 -1.08 3.02
CA GLY A 6 13.65 -2.04 4.10
C GLY A 6 12.79 -3.25 3.71
N TRP A 7 12.31 -3.33 2.47
CA TRP A 7 11.49 -4.45 2.01
C TRP A 7 12.31 -5.74 1.85
N LYS A 8 11.78 -6.84 2.37
CA LYS A 8 12.25 -8.21 2.06
C LYS A 8 11.30 -8.92 1.10
N ASP A 9 10.02 -8.62 1.20
CA ASP A 9 8.95 -9.26 0.43
C ASP A 9 8.55 -8.50 -0.83
N TYR A 10 9.12 -7.33 -1.08
CA TYR A 10 8.85 -6.56 -2.29
C TYR A 10 10.14 -6.08 -2.95
N GLU A 11 10.18 -6.14 -4.28
CA GLU A 11 11.30 -5.68 -5.08
C GLU A 11 10.83 -5.29 -6.47
N VAL A 12 11.33 -4.18 -7.01
CA VAL A 12 11.28 -3.88 -8.44
C VAL A 12 12.51 -4.53 -9.07
N ILE A 13 12.28 -5.62 -9.80
CA ILE A 13 13.34 -6.44 -10.40
C ILE A 13 13.91 -5.76 -11.64
N ASP A 14 13.03 -5.20 -12.48
CA ASP A 14 13.39 -4.59 -13.76
C ASP A 14 12.28 -3.63 -14.24
N CYS A 15 12.64 -2.68 -15.11
CA CYS A 15 11.72 -1.73 -15.71
C CYS A 15 12.05 -1.51 -17.18
N SER A 16 11.09 -1.70 -18.08
CA SER A 16 11.27 -1.45 -19.52
C SER A 16 9.94 -1.33 -20.26
N GLY A 17 9.90 -0.48 -21.27
CA GLY A 17 8.79 -0.41 -22.20
C GLY A 17 7.45 -0.01 -21.58
N GLY A 18 7.45 0.89 -20.61
CA GLY A 18 6.23 1.33 -19.91
C GLY A 18 5.72 0.36 -18.86
N GLU A 19 6.51 -0.66 -18.50
CA GLU A 19 6.16 -1.69 -17.54
C GLU A 19 7.26 -1.88 -16.49
N LYS A 20 6.86 -2.42 -15.34
CA LYS A 20 7.76 -2.89 -14.30
C LYS A 20 7.49 -4.35 -13.96
N LEU A 21 8.59 -5.06 -13.76
CA LEU A 21 8.65 -6.43 -13.27
C LEU A 21 8.89 -6.38 -11.76
N GLU A 22 7.97 -6.91 -10.98
CA GLU A 22 7.98 -6.81 -9.53
C GLU A 22 7.87 -8.18 -8.88
N ARG A 23 8.55 -8.34 -7.74
CA ARG A 23 8.33 -9.47 -6.82
C ARG A 23 7.46 -8.98 -5.64
N TRP A 24 6.42 -9.75 -5.34
CA TRP A 24 5.47 -9.53 -4.25
C TRP A 24 5.36 -10.80 -3.41
N GLY A 25 6.21 -10.96 -2.41
CA GLY A 25 6.43 -12.22 -1.70
C GLY A 25 7.04 -13.25 -2.66
N ASP A 26 6.35 -14.34 -2.85
CA ASP A 26 6.76 -15.43 -3.77
C ASP A 26 6.28 -15.23 -5.22
N TYR A 27 5.55 -14.14 -5.50
CA TYR A 27 4.89 -13.95 -6.80
C TYR A 27 5.53 -12.84 -7.61
N ILE A 28 5.62 -13.09 -8.91
CA ILE A 28 6.14 -12.14 -9.91
C ILE A 28 4.97 -11.54 -10.66
N LEU A 29 4.90 -10.21 -10.68
CA LEU A 29 3.88 -9.45 -11.39
C LEU A 29 4.51 -8.54 -12.44
N VAL A 30 3.83 -8.41 -13.59
CA VAL A 30 4.12 -7.38 -14.59
C VAL A 30 2.98 -6.36 -14.56
N ARG A 31 3.33 -5.10 -14.36
CA ARG A 31 2.34 -4.02 -14.30
C ARG A 31 2.80 -2.78 -15.07
N PRO A 32 1.89 -2.03 -15.70
CA PRO A 32 2.26 -0.81 -16.40
C PRO A 32 2.73 0.28 -15.44
N ASP A 33 3.81 0.95 -15.82
CA ASP A 33 4.29 2.16 -15.16
C ASP A 33 4.60 3.24 -16.20
N PRO A 34 3.81 4.31 -16.29
CA PRO A 34 3.99 5.35 -17.30
C PRO A 34 5.26 6.20 -17.10
N GLN A 35 5.93 6.08 -15.96
CA GLN A 35 7.20 6.75 -15.70
C GLN A 35 8.37 6.03 -16.37
N VAL A 36 8.19 4.77 -16.75
CA VAL A 36 9.19 3.96 -17.46
C VAL A 36 9.15 4.28 -18.96
N ILE A 37 9.84 5.35 -19.36
CA ILE A 37 9.84 5.87 -20.74
C ILE A 37 10.95 5.27 -21.61
N TRP A 38 11.84 4.47 -21.04
CA TRP A 38 12.94 3.80 -21.74
C TRP A 38 12.58 2.38 -22.16
N ASN A 39 13.29 1.90 -23.18
CA ASN A 39 13.22 0.54 -23.64
C ASN A 39 14.59 -0.11 -23.52
N THR A 40 14.73 -1.04 -22.61
CA THR A 40 15.87 -1.91 -22.44
C THR A 40 15.49 -3.34 -22.81
N GLU A 41 16.47 -4.16 -23.12
CA GLU A 41 16.21 -5.58 -23.39
C GLU A 41 15.69 -6.28 -22.12
N LYS A 42 14.55 -6.93 -22.22
CA LYS A 42 13.91 -7.67 -21.13
C LYS A 42 14.60 -9.04 -20.94
N LYS A 43 15.76 -9.06 -20.26
CA LYS A 43 16.58 -10.28 -20.06
C LYS A 43 16.11 -11.14 -18.89
N ASN A 44 15.44 -10.56 -17.92
CA ASN A 44 14.99 -11.32 -16.75
C ASN A 44 13.89 -12.30 -17.14
N ARG A 45 14.03 -13.56 -16.71
CA ARG A 45 13.08 -14.64 -17.00
C ARG A 45 11.66 -14.33 -16.48
N GLY A 46 11.53 -13.53 -15.42
CA GLY A 46 10.25 -13.11 -14.87
C GLY A 46 9.34 -12.37 -15.86
N TRP A 47 9.91 -11.70 -16.86
CA TRP A 47 9.13 -11.06 -17.92
C TRP A 47 8.31 -12.05 -18.77
N TYR A 48 8.80 -13.28 -18.92
CA TYR A 48 8.21 -14.32 -19.76
C TYR A 48 7.38 -15.33 -18.95
N HIS A 49 7.57 -15.37 -17.64
CA HIS A 49 6.88 -16.31 -16.74
C HIS A 49 6.40 -15.61 -15.45
N PRO A 50 5.61 -14.53 -15.56
CA PRO A 50 5.02 -13.90 -14.38
C PRO A 50 3.89 -14.76 -13.81
N ASN A 51 3.51 -14.51 -12.56
CA ASN A 51 2.31 -15.11 -11.97
C ASN A 51 1.03 -14.40 -12.41
N ALA A 52 1.13 -13.11 -12.74
CA ALA A 52 0.07 -12.35 -13.40
C ALA A 52 0.65 -11.12 -14.14
N HIS A 53 -0.07 -10.68 -15.16
CA HIS A 53 0.25 -9.51 -15.97
C HIS A 53 -0.99 -8.62 -16.11
N TYR A 54 -0.85 -7.32 -15.83
CA TYR A 54 -1.92 -6.37 -16.07
C TYR A 54 -1.73 -5.65 -17.40
N HIS A 55 -2.62 -5.89 -18.33
CA HIS A 55 -2.62 -5.29 -19.67
C HIS A 55 -3.41 -3.99 -19.68
N ARG A 56 -2.76 -2.90 -20.08
CA ARG A 56 -3.43 -1.60 -20.19
C ARG A 56 -4.23 -1.51 -21.49
N SER A 57 -5.50 -1.12 -21.39
CA SER A 57 -6.34 -0.83 -22.55
C SER A 57 -6.02 0.55 -23.15
N LYS A 58 -6.05 0.67 -24.47
CA LYS A 58 -5.93 1.95 -25.20
C LYS A 58 -7.09 2.93 -24.91
N LYS A 59 -8.23 2.41 -24.45
CA LYS A 59 -9.43 3.19 -24.12
C LYS A 59 -9.51 3.61 -22.64
N GLY A 60 -8.46 3.36 -21.86
CA GLY A 60 -8.42 3.53 -20.41
C GLY A 60 -8.76 2.25 -19.66
N GLY A 61 -8.27 2.11 -18.43
CA GLY A 61 -8.36 0.88 -17.65
C GLY A 61 -7.46 -0.23 -18.18
N GLY A 62 -7.89 -1.46 -18.06
CA GLY A 62 -7.18 -2.68 -18.48
C GLY A 62 -7.68 -3.89 -17.72
N GLU A 63 -7.01 -5.01 -17.90
CA GLU A 63 -7.39 -6.30 -17.30
C GLU A 63 -6.17 -7.09 -16.82
N TRP A 64 -6.40 -7.95 -15.84
CA TRP A 64 -5.40 -8.88 -15.35
C TRP A 64 -5.46 -10.18 -16.13
N GLU A 65 -4.34 -10.63 -16.62
CA GLU A 65 -4.10 -11.99 -17.08
C GLU A 65 -3.46 -12.78 -15.95
N PHE A 66 -4.10 -13.87 -15.53
CA PHE A 66 -3.66 -14.70 -14.40
C PHE A 66 -3.08 -16.01 -14.91
N PHE A 67 -1.88 -16.37 -14.45
CA PHE A 67 -1.24 -17.65 -14.74
C PHE A 67 -1.23 -18.56 -13.51
N SER A 68 -0.62 -18.11 -12.41
CA SER A 68 -0.49 -18.89 -11.17
C SER A 68 -0.56 -18.03 -9.90
N LEU A 69 -1.19 -16.84 -9.98
CA LEU A 69 -1.38 -15.97 -8.84
C LEU A 69 -2.57 -16.45 -7.99
N PRO A 70 -2.43 -16.61 -6.65
CA PRO A 70 -3.57 -16.88 -5.78
C PRO A 70 -4.54 -15.69 -5.72
N LYS A 71 -5.77 -15.96 -5.31
CA LYS A 71 -6.78 -14.90 -5.13
C LYS A 71 -6.38 -13.87 -4.07
N GLN A 72 -5.62 -14.29 -3.07
CA GLN A 72 -5.09 -13.46 -1.99
C GLN A 72 -3.75 -14.04 -1.52
N TRP A 73 -2.85 -13.16 -1.11
CA TRP A 73 -1.58 -13.52 -0.47
C TRP A 73 -1.18 -12.43 0.52
N GLN A 74 -0.09 -12.64 1.25
CA GLN A 74 0.44 -11.67 2.21
C GLN A 74 1.87 -11.30 1.89
N ILE A 75 2.24 -10.07 2.22
CA ILE A 75 3.62 -9.61 2.31
C ILE A 75 3.83 -8.88 3.63
N HIS A 76 5.08 -8.79 4.04
CA HIS A 76 5.46 -8.20 5.32
C HIS A 76 6.39 -7.01 5.11
N TYR A 77 6.18 -5.98 5.92
CA TYR A 77 7.13 -4.90 6.09
C TYR A 77 7.41 -4.71 7.57
N ARG A 78 8.62 -5.08 8.04
CA ARG A 78 8.93 -5.17 9.48
C ARG A 78 7.90 -6.06 10.19
N ASP A 79 7.21 -5.52 11.20
CA ASP A 79 6.19 -6.22 11.97
C ASP A 79 4.76 -6.09 11.38
N LEU A 80 4.62 -5.44 10.23
CA LEU A 80 3.33 -5.25 9.57
C LEU A 80 3.08 -6.34 8.53
N THR A 81 1.85 -6.82 8.48
CA THR A 81 1.36 -7.78 7.51
C THR A 81 0.29 -7.15 6.64
N PHE A 82 0.46 -7.25 5.33
CA PHE A 82 -0.48 -6.72 4.35
C PHE A 82 -1.11 -7.85 3.55
N ASN A 83 -2.43 -7.93 3.58
CA ASN A 83 -3.21 -8.82 2.74
C ASN A 83 -3.34 -8.19 1.36
N LEU A 84 -2.96 -8.90 0.33
CA LEU A 84 -2.96 -8.44 -1.04
C LEU A 84 -3.92 -9.28 -1.89
N LYS A 85 -4.49 -8.65 -2.90
CA LYS A 85 -5.27 -9.28 -3.96
C LYS A 85 -5.26 -8.41 -5.20
N PRO A 86 -5.34 -8.98 -6.41
CA PRO A 86 -5.61 -8.19 -7.60
C PRO A 86 -6.92 -7.43 -7.42
N PHE A 87 -6.88 -6.15 -7.73
CA PHE A 87 -7.99 -5.24 -7.51
C PHE A 87 -8.21 -4.41 -8.79
N SER A 88 -9.26 -3.60 -8.80
CA SER A 88 -9.58 -2.73 -9.92
C SER A 88 -8.33 -2.02 -10.46
N PHE A 89 -8.18 -2.01 -11.77
CA PHE A 89 -6.96 -1.53 -12.42
C PHE A 89 -5.73 -2.39 -12.02
N LYS A 90 -4.55 -1.81 -12.13
CA LYS A 90 -3.26 -2.46 -11.84
C LYS A 90 -2.93 -2.63 -10.35
N HIS A 91 -3.86 -2.32 -9.45
CA HIS A 91 -3.58 -2.26 -8.01
C HIS A 91 -3.65 -3.63 -7.33
N THR A 92 -2.86 -3.79 -6.28
CA THR A 92 -2.75 -5.02 -5.47
C THR A 92 -3.17 -4.80 -4.01
N GLY A 93 -3.52 -3.56 -3.65
CA GLY A 93 -3.89 -3.18 -2.29
C GLY A 93 -2.79 -2.49 -1.50
N LEU A 94 -1.61 -2.26 -2.07
CA LEU A 94 -0.51 -1.59 -1.37
C LEU A 94 0.33 -0.73 -2.33
N PHE A 95 0.95 0.31 -1.77
CA PHE A 95 1.95 1.16 -2.40
C PHE A 95 3.27 1.02 -1.64
N PRO A 96 4.15 0.09 -2.04
CA PRO A 96 5.37 -0.23 -1.29
C PRO A 96 6.35 0.93 -1.15
N GLU A 97 6.37 1.86 -2.11
CA GLU A 97 7.18 3.07 -2.08
C GLU A 97 6.87 3.98 -0.89
N GLN A 98 5.67 3.87 -0.31
CA GLN A 98 5.27 4.62 0.87
C GLN A 98 5.99 4.19 2.15
N ALA A 99 6.70 3.07 2.13
CA ALA A 99 7.48 2.59 3.28
C ALA A 99 8.54 3.62 3.74
N ALA A 100 9.10 4.41 2.83
CA ALA A 100 9.99 5.52 3.18
C ALA A 100 9.29 6.55 4.08
N ASN A 101 8.04 6.89 3.79
CA ASN A 101 7.24 7.78 4.62
C ASN A 101 6.85 7.12 5.95
N TRP A 102 6.52 5.80 5.92
CA TRP A 102 6.18 5.06 7.15
C TRP A 102 7.35 5.05 8.13
N ASP A 103 8.55 4.82 7.66
CA ASP A 103 9.76 4.84 8.48
C ASP A 103 10.02 6.23 9.06
N TRP A 104 9.93 7.27 8.23
CA TRP A 104 10.15 8.64 8.64
C TRP A 104 9.19 9.08 9.75
N PHE A 105 7.87 8.95 9.56
CA PHE A 105 6.94 9.42 10.58
C PHE A 105 6.90 8.49 11.81
N SER A 106 7.16 7.19 11.64
CA SER A 106 7.25 6.26 12.78
C SER A 106 8.39 6.64 13.72
N GLU A 107 9.54 7.06 13.18
CA GLU A 107 10.64 7.60 13.99
C GLU A 107 10.22 8.87 14.73
N LYS A 108 9.53 9.80 14.06
CA LYS A 108 9.00 11.02 14.68
C LYS A 108 8.00 10.73 15.80
N ILE A 109 7.11 9.76 15.59
CA ILE A 109 6.14 9.35 16.61
C ILE A 109 6.85 8.78 17.84
N ARG A 110 7.79 7.84 17.65
CA ARG A 110 8.53 7.21 18.76
C ARG A 110 9.39 8.21 19.55
N SER A 111 9.98 9.18 18.85
CA SER A 111 10.87 10.20 19.47
C SER A 111 10.14 11.40 20.05
N ALA A 112 8.83 11.49 19.91
CA ALA A 112 8.06 12.68 20.33
C ALA A 112 8.04 12.93 21.85
N GLY A 113 8.28 11.90 22.68
CA GLY A 113 8.23 12.00 24.15
C GLY A 113 6.85 12.34 24.73
N ARG A 114 5.81 12.26 23.92
CA ARG A 114 4.40 12.55 24.28
C ARG A 114 3.45 11.72 23.43
N PRO A 115 2.19 11.52 23.84
CA PRO A 115 1.18 10.91 23.01
C PRO A 115 1.00 11.68 21.69
N VAL A 116 0.98 10.96 20.58
CA VAL A 116 0.79 11.53 19.22
C VAL A 116 -0.55 11.10 18.66
N LYS A 117 -1.30 12.06 18.13
CA LYS A 117 -2.52 11.82 17.36
C LYS A 117 -2.20 12.02 15.89
N VAL A 118 -2.59 11.06 15.05
CA VAL A 118 -2.39 11.07 13.60
C VAL A 118 -3.73 11.04 12.89
N LEU A 119 -3.93 11.95 11.96
CA LEU A 119 -5.05 11.93 11.02
C LEU A 119 -4.52 11.43 9.67
N ASN A 120 -5.03 10.28 9.22
CA ASN A 120 -4.74 9.72 7.90
C ASN A 120 -5.98 9.83 7.01
N LEU A 121 -5.90 10.70 6.01
CA LEU A 121 -6.93 10.94 5.01
C LEU A 121 -6.62 10.18 3.73
N PHE A 122 -7.67 9.80 2.97
CA PHE A 122 -7.52 8.93 1.80
C PHE A 122 -6.74 7.67 2.14
N ALA A 123 -7.11 7.08 3.28
CA ALA A 123 -6.24 6.17 4.01
C ALA A 123 -6.13 4.78 3.37
N TYR A 124 -6.93 4.50 2.32
CA TYR A 124 -6.88 3.32 1.48
C TYR A 124 -6.91 2.02 2.34
N THR A 125 -6.02 1.06 2.07
CA THR A 125 -5.90 -0.20 2.81
C THR A 125 -5.11 -0.10 4.11
N GLY A 126 -4.78 1.13 4.55
CA GLY A 126 -4.27 1.40 5.88
C GLY A 126 -2.76 1.32 6.08
N GLY A 127 -1.92 1.28 5.04
CA GLY A 127 -0.47 1.17 5.23
C GLY A 127 0.10 2.20 6.20
N ALA A 128 -0.19 3.49 5.97
CA ALA A 128 0.25 4.56 6.87
C ALA A 128 -0.42 4.50 8.26
N THR A 129 -1.70 4.09 8.31
CA THR A 129 -2.42 3.90 9.58
C THR A 129 -1.75 2.86 10.47
N LEU A 130 -1.43 1.69 9.89
CA LEU A 130 -0.80 0.60 10.61
C LEU A 130 0.60 0.99 11.09
N ALA A 131 1.40 1.63 10.23
CA ALA A 131 2.74 2.08 10.58
C ALA A 131 2.72 3.10 11.73
N ALA A 132 1.77 4.06 11.70
CA ALA A 132 1.61 5.05 12.77
C ALA A 132 1.13 4.40 14.09
N ALA A 133 0.17 3.48 14.02
CA ALA A 133 -0.35 2.77 15.19
C ALA A 133 0.73 1.86 15.82
N ALA A 134 1.50 1.13 15.01
CA ALA A 134 2.63 0.31 15.47
C ALA A 134 3.75 1.16 16.11
N ALA A 135 3.86 2.43 15.72
CA ALA A 135 4.77 3.39 16.34
C ALA A 135 4.22 3.99 17.65
N GLY A 136 2.98 3.67 18.06
CA GLY A 136 2.35 4.10 19.32
C GLY A 136 1.42 5.31 19.18
N ALA A 137 1.03 5.71 17.99
CA ALA A 137 0.09 6.81 17.79
C ALA A 137 -1.37 6.39 17.98
N HIS A 138 -2.19 7.35 18.37
CA HIS A 138 -3.65 7.28 18.22
C HIS A 138 -4.01 7.74 16.82
N VAL A 139 -4.62 6.86 16.00
CA VAL A 139 -4.84 7.15 14.57
C VAL A 139 -6.33 7.34 14.28
N THR A 140 -6.67 8.39 13.54
CA THR A 140 -7.96 8.51 12.89
C THR A 140 -7.76 8.19 11.40
N HIS A 141 -8.36 7.08 10.96
CA HIS A 141 -8.32 6.58 9.60
C HIS A 141 -9.60 6.98 8.88
N VAL A 142 -9.49 7.74 7.79
CA VAL A 142 -10.63 8.21 7.00
C VAL A 142 -10.46 7.83 5.54
N ASP A 143 -11.42 7.09 5.01
CA ASP A 143 -11.52 6.77 3.59
C ASP A 143 -12.99 6.70 3.17
N ALA A 144 -13.30 7.17 1.97
CA ALA A 144 -14.67 7.18 1.46
C ALA A 144 -15.18 5.79 1.09
N SER A 145 -14.28 4.85 0.82
CA SER A 145 -14.63 3.48 0.42
C SER A 145 -14.77 2.56 1.63
N LYS A 146 -15.99 2.09 1.90
CA LYS A 146 -16.24 1.07 2.93
C LYS A 146 -15.38 -0.19 2.71
N GLY A 147 -15.18 -0.61 1.46
CA GLY A 147 -14.35 -1.77 1.13
C GLY A 147 -12.89 -1.57 1.53
N MET A 148 -12.33 -0.37 1.31
CA MET A 148 -10.96 -0.05 1.70
C MET A 148 -10.81 0.00 3.23
N VAL A 149 -11.76 0.60 3.95
CA VAL A 149 -11.74 0.61 5.42
C VAL A 149 -11.86 -0.80 5.99
N THR A 150 -12.68 -1.67 5.39
CA THR A 150 -12.76 -3.09 5.79
C THR A 150 -11.42 -3.79 5.57
N TRP A 151 -10.81 -3.62 4.41
CA TRP A 151 -9.50 -4.20 4.09
C TRP A 151 -8.40 -3.67 5.03
N ALA A 152 -8.42 -2.37 5.37
CA ALA A 152 -7.51 -1.80 6.35
C ALA A 152 -7.64 -2.44 7.75
N LYS A 153 -8.87 -2.75 8.19
CA LYS A 153 -9.11 -3.50 9.43
C LYS A 153 -8.57 -4.94 9.37
N GLU A 154 -8.73 -5.61 8.22
CA GLU A 154 -8.15 -6.94 8.00
C GLU A 154 -6.62 -6.90 8.10
N ASN A 155 -5.99 -5.87 7.51
CA ASN A 155 -4.54 -5.64 7.61
C ASN A 155 -4.12 -5.35 9.06
N ALA A 156 -4.89 -4.58 9.81
CA ALA A 156 -4.64 -4.32 11.22
C ALA A 156 -4.70 -5.62 12.04
N ALA A 157 -5.72 -6.45 11.81
CA ALA A 157 -5.84 -7.74 12.47
C ALA A 157 -4.67 -8.68 12.14
N SER A 158 -4.28 -8.78 10.87
CA SER A 158 -3.13 -9.58 10.42
C SER A 158 -1.79 -9.08 10.99
N SER A 159 -1.70 -7.79 11.32
CA SER A 159 -0.53 -7.15 11.93
C SER A 159 -0.55 -7.18 13.47
N GLY A 160 -1.52 -7.85 14.12
CA GLY A 160 -1.64 -7.86 15.59
C GLY A 160 -2.07 -6.51 16.19
N LEU A 161 -2.69 -5.63 15.39
CA LEU A 161 -3.09 -4.27 15.78
C LEU A 161 -4.61 -4.12 15.97
N SER A 162 -5.34 -5.21 16.22
CA SER A 162 -6.79 -5.18 16.42
C SER A 162 -7.22 -4.28 17.57
N ASP A 163 -6.43 -4.24 18.65
CA ASP A 163 -6.68 -3.46 19.85
C ASP A 163 -5.97 -2.10 19.87
N ALA A 164 -5.26 -1.76 18.78
CA ALA A 164 -4.59 -0.46 18.66
C ALA A 164 -5.61 0.68 18.64
N PRO A 165 -5.27 1.87 19.17
CA PRO A 165 -6.18 3.00 19.24
C PRO A 165 -6.41 3.65 17.87
N ILE A 166 -7.13 2.95 16.99
CA ILE A 166 -7.47 3.38 15.65
C ILE A 166 -8.96 3.65 15.55
N ARG A 167 -9.31 4.89 15.22
CA ARG A 167 -10.69 5.29 14.90
C ARG A 167 -10.90 5.13 13.39
N TRP A 168 -11.76 4.18 13.00
CA TRP A 168 -12.08 3.86 11.62
C TRP A 168 -13.31 4.64 11.15
N LEU A 169 -13.18 5.41 10.06
CA LEU A 169 -14.28 6.21 9.50
C LEU A 169 -14.42 5.94 8.00
N VAL A 170 -15.66 5.64 7.60
CA VAL A 170 -16.08 5.66 6.19
C VAL A 170 -16.70 7.01 5.93
N ASP A 171 -15.95 7.92 5.33
CA ASP A 171 -16.39 9.31 5.14
C ASP A 171 -15.64 9.98 3.98
N ASP A 172 -16.25 10.97 3.37
CA ASP A 172 -15.60 11.87 2.44
C ASP A 172 -14.56 12.72 3.18
N CYS A 173 -13.30 12.61 2.79
CA CYS A 173 -12.19 13.25 3.50
C CYS A 173 -12.32 14.78 3.54
N MET A 174 -12.80 15.42 2.47
CA MET A 174 -12.98 16.87 2.43
C MET A 174 -14.07 17.31 3.39
N LYS A 175 -15.21 16.65 3.34
CA LYS A 175 -16.34 16.91 4.27
C LYS A 175 -15.95 16.63 5.72
N PHE A 176 -15.15 15.58 5.95
CA PHE A 176 -14.63 15.26 7.27
C PHE A 176 -13.80 16.44 7.82
N VAL A 177 -12.81 16.92 7.05
CA VAL A 177 -11.93 18.03 7.46
C VAL A 177 -12.72 19.32 7.70
N GLU A 178 -13.72 19.62 6.87
CA GLU A 178 -14.60 20.80 7.06
C GLU A 178 -15.37 20.76 8.38
N ARG A 179 -15.83 19.57 8.79
CA ARG A 179 -16.52 19.37 10.07
C ARG A 179 -15.58 19.35 11.27
N ASP A 180 -14.44 18.65 11.12
CA ASP A 180 -13.48 18.44 12.21
C ASP A 180 -12.67 19.70 12.52
N ARG A 181 -12.55 20.63 11.57
CA ARG A 181 -11.90 21.96 11.79
C ARG A 181 -12.44 22.69 13.01
N LYS A 182 -13.71 22.42 13.41
CA LYS A 182 -14.32 22.99 14.60
C LYS A 182 -13.91 22.29 15.90
N SER A 183 -13.23 21.13 15.80
CA SER A 183 -12.83 20.30 16.95
C SER A 183 -11.35 20.45 17.30
N VAL A 184 -10.59 21.24 16.52
CA VAL A 184 -9.12 21.41 16.63
C VAL A 184 -8.77 22.79 17.24
N VAL A 185 -9.74 23.47 17.81
CA VAL A 185 -9.52 24.74 18.54
C VAL A 185 -9.49 24.47 20.04
#